data_3a1a86897b04ce2d4c8fde8bdc0db474
#
_entry.id   3a1a86897b04ce2d4c8fde8bdc0db474
#
_cell.length_a   1.000
_cell.length_b   1.000
_cell.length_c   1.000
_cell.angle_alpha   90.00
_cell.angle_beta   90.00
_cell.angle_gamma   90.00
#
_symmetry.space_group_name_H-M   'P 1'
#
loop_
_entity.id
_entity.type
_entity.pdbx_description
1 polymer ?
#
loop_
_entity_poly.entity_id
_entity_poly.type
_entity_poly.pdbx_seq_one_letter_code
_entity_poly.pdbx_strand_id
1 'polypeptide(L)'
;HFSKADESDKDFTELQYRRYMEFNDALKQRGIEIPVRHCANSAAIMDLPQMGLDAVRAGISMYGIYPSDEVNREMPLYPAMEIRSL
;
A
#
# COMPACT_ATOMS: atom_id res chain seq x y z
N HIS A 1 -1.47 -3.55 6.84
CA HIS A 1 -0.28 -3.37 6.00
C HIS A 1 -0.01 -4.63 5.19
N PHE A 2 0.12 -4.49 3.88
CA PHE A 2 0.40 -5.63 3.01
C PHE A 2 1.81 -6.16 3.22
N SER A 3 1.93 -7.49 3.27
CA SER A 3 3.22 -8.16 3.52
C SER A 3 3.99 -8.50 2.25
N LYS A 4 3.29 -8.64 1.11
CA LYS A 4 3.86 -9.11 -0.16
C LYS A 4 3.37 -8.31 -1.38
N ALA A 5 2.97 -7.06 -1.21
CA ALA A 5 2.43 -6.27 -2.31
C ALA A 5 3.48 -5.89 -3.37
N ASP A 6 4.75 -6.06 -3.08
CA ASP A 6 5.89 -5.83 -3.96
C ASP A 6 6.26 -7.02 -4.86
N GLU A 7 5.58 -8.16 -4.70
CA GLU A 7 5.74 -9.32 -5.57
C GLU A 7 4.76 -9.27 -6.74
N SER A 8 5.10 -9.92 -7.86
CA SER A 8 4.23 -10.02 -9.04
C SER A 8 2.98 -10.85 -8.77
N ASP A 9 3.07 -11.88 -7.93
CA ASP A 9 1.92 -12.65 -7.46
C ASP A 9 1.15 -11.86 -6.39
N LYS A 10 -0.07 -11.47 -6.72
CA LYS A 10 -0.94 -10.65 -5.86
C LYS A 10 -1.96 -11.46 -5.05
N ASP A 11 -2.00 -12.78 -5.17
CA ASP A 11 -3.03 -13.63 -4.55
C ASP A 11 -3.11 -13.43 -3.03
N PHE A 12 -1.95 -13.42 -2.36
CA PHE A 12 -1.92 -13.21 -0.91
C PHE A 12 -2.30 -11.77 -0.52
N THR A 13 -1.89 -10.79 -1.30
CA THR A 13 -2.24 -9.38 -1.08
C THR A 13 -3.74 -9.17 -1.24
N GLU A 14 -4.36 -9.77 -2.24
CA GLU A 14 -5.81 -9.74 -2.43
C GLU A 14 -6.56 -10.44 -1.29
N LEU A 15 -6.03 -11.56 -0.79
CA LEU A 15 -6.57 -12.23 0.38
C LEU A 15 -6.52 -11.34 1.63
N GLN A 16 -5.39 -10.66 1.86
CA GLN A 16 -5.25 -9.72 2.98
C GLN A 16 -6.25 -8.56 2.85
N TYR A 17 -6.40 -8.00 1.65
CA TYR A 17 -7.36 -6.93 1.40
C TYR A 17 -8.80 -7.38 1.67
N ARG A 18 -9.20 -8.54 1.17
CA ARG A 18 -10.54 -9.10 1.40
C ARG A 18 -10.82 -9.29 2.88
N ARG A 19 -9.90 -9.89 3.63
CA ARG A 19 -10.02 -10.07 5.09
C ARG A 19 -10.14 -8.73 5.83
N TYR A 20 -9.38 -7.74 5.40
CA TYR A 20 -9.44 -6.40 5.96
C TYR A 20 -10.81 -5.75 5.73
N MET A 21 -11.36 -5.87 4.52
CA MET A 21 -12.68 -5.34 4.19
C MET A 21 -13.80 -6.05 4.94
N GLU A 22 -13.74 -7.38 5.04
CA GLU A 22 -14.70 -8.17 5.83
C GLU A 22 -14.71 -7.74 7.30
N PHE A 23 -13.53 -7.49 7.87
CA PHE A 23 -13.42 -7.01 9.25
C PHE A 23 -14.02 -5.60 9.43
N ASN A 24 -13.75 -4.69 8.51
CA ASN A 24 -14.36 -3.35 8.53
C ASN A 24 -15.87 -3.40 8.41
N ASP A 25 -16.40 -4.26 7.53
CA ASP A 25 -17.85 -4.45 7.39
C ASP A 25 -18.49 -5.02 8.66
N ALA A 26 -17.83 -5.96 9.32
CA ALA A 26 -18.27 -6.50 10.60
C ALA A 26 -18.30 -5.44 11.71
N LEU A 27 -17.32 -4.55 11.76
CA LEU A 27 -17.31 -3.41 12.69
C LEU A 27 -18.48 -2.46 12.42
N LYS A 28 -18.70 -2.13 11.15
CA LYS A 28 -19.79 -1.25 10.73
C LYS A 28 -21.16 -1.80 11.13
N GLN A 29 -21.37 -3.11 10.96
CA GLN A 29 -22.62 -3.78 11.38
C GLN A 29 -22.85 -3.69 12.90
N ARG A 30 -21.79 -3.53 13.68
CA ARG A 30 -21.85 -3.33 15.15
C ARG A 30 -21.91 -1.85 15.55
N GLY A 31 -22.09 -0.94 14.60
CA GLY A 31 -22.17 0.49 14.86
C GLY A 31 -20.81 1.16 15.10
N ILE A 32 -19.72 0.48 14.78
CA ILE A 32 -18.37 1.04 14.89
C ILE A 32 -17.92 1.53 13.51
N GLU A 33 -17.73 2.83 13.36
CA GLU A 33 -17.21 3.43 12.13
C GLU A 33 -15.75 3.81 12.30
N ILE A 34 -14.94 3.42 11.31
CA ILE A 34 -13.54 3.84 11.22
C ILE A 34 -13.47 5.01 10.24
N PRO A 35 -13.15 6.22 10.69
CA PRO A 35 -13.20 7.42 9.85
C PRO A 35 -12.20 7.39 8.68
N VAL A 36 -11.02 6.81 8.90
CA VAL A 36 -9.96 6.73 7.90
C VAL A 36 -9.46 5.29 7.81
N ARG A 37 -9.75 4.63 6.70
CA ARG A 37 -9.31 3.26 6.43
C ARG A 37 -8.13 3.30 5.48
N HIS A 38 -7.10 2.54 5.77
CA HIS A 38 -5.92 2.46 4.92
C HIS A 38 -5.19 1.13 5.11
N CYS A 39 -4.64 0.61 4.03
CA CYS A 39 -3.85 -0.63 4.03
C CYS A 39 -2.69 -0.58 3.03
N ALA A 40 -2.76 0.31 2.03
CA ALA A 40 -1.79 0.38 0.95
C ALA A 40 -0.44 0.97 1.39
N ASN A 41 0.63 0.29 0.99
CA ASN A 41 2.02 0.74 1.05
C ASN A 41 2.50 1.22 -0.34
N SER A 42 3.79 1.54 -0.49
CA SER A 42 4.35 2.01 -1.76
C SER A 42 4.09 1.06 -2.93
N ALA A 43 4.21 -0.24 -2.74
CA ALA A 43 3.95 -1.23 -3.80
C ALA A 43 2.47 -1.25 -4.22
N ALA A 44 1.57 -1.21 -3.26
CA ALA A 44 0.13 -1.18 -3.56
C ALA A 44 -0.30 0.13 -4.23
N ILE A 45 0.35 1.24 -3.94
CA ILE A 45 0.11 2.51 -4.65
C ILE A 45 0.39 2.35 -6.15
N MET A 46 1.44 1.63 -6.51
CA MET A 46 1.87 1.44 -7.90
C MET A 46 1.04 0.38 -8.63
N ASP A 47 0.80 -0.75 -7.99
CA ASP A 47 0.23 -1.94 -8.63
C ASP A 47 -1.27 -2.12 -8.38
N LEU A 48 -1.78 -1.62 -7.26
CA LEU A 48 -3.14 -1.88 -6.78
C LEU A 48 -3.83 -0.58 -6.31
N PRO A 49 -3.89 0.46 -7.16
CA PRO A 49 -4.44 1.76 -6.75
C PRO A 49 -5.90 1.68 -6.27
N GLN A 50 -6.66 0.68 -6.72
CA GLN A 50 -8.03 0.44 -6.25
C GLN A 50 -8.11 0.06 -4.76
N MET A 51 -6.99 -0.34 -4.14
CA MET A 51 -6.91 -0.67 -2.71
C MET A 51 -6.49 0.52 -1.83
N GLY A 52 -6.47 1.74 -2.38
CA GLY A 52 -6.05 2.95 -1.68
C GLY A 52 -6.98 3.40 -0.55
N LEU A 53 -8.26 3.06 -0.64
CA LEU A 53 -9.29 3.44 0.33
C LEU A 53 -9.27 4.96 0.62
N ASP A 54 -9.27 5.34 1.92
CA ASP A 54 -9.32 6.75 2.33
C ASP A 54 -7.92 7.38 2.42
N ALA A 55 -6.87 6.56 2.55
CA ALA A 55 -5.49 7.02 2.65
C ALA A 55 -4.50 5.94 2.25
N VAL A 56 -3.30 6.37 1.87
CA VAL A 56 -2.18 5.48 1.55
C VAL A 56 -0.94 5.88 2.35
N ARG A 57 -0.02 4.94 2.54
CA ARG A 57 1.25 5.20 3.22
C ARG A 57 2.40 5.03 2.23
N ALA A 58 2.75 6.12 1.57
CA ALA A 58 3.93 6.18 0.72
C ALA A 58 5.18 6.19 1.60
N GLY A 59 5.94 5.11 1.56
CA GLY A 59 7.20 4.95 2.28
C GLY A 59 8.38 5.14 1.34
N ILE A 60 8.98 4.03 0.93
CA ILE A 60 10.21 4.03 0.10
C ILE A 60 10.05 4.78 -1.23
N SER A 61 8.85 4.80 -1.80
CA SER A 61 8.57 5.54 -3.04
C SER A 61 8.77 7.04 -2.91
N MET A 62 8.57 7.62 -1.73
CA MET A 62 8.83 9.04 -1.49
C MET A 62 10.31 9.41 -1.62
N TYR A 63 11.19 8.45 -1.46
CA TYR A 63 12.64 8.63 -1.60
C TYR A 63 13.15 8.36 -3.02
N GLY A 64 12.23 8.09 -3.95
CA GLY A 64 12.59 7.82 -5.34
C GLY A 64 13.01 6.38 -5.61
N ILE A 65 12.65 5.45 -4.73
CA ILE A 65 13.05 4.05 -4.83
C ILE A 65 11.81 3.17 -5.06
N TYR A 66 11.86 2.31 -6.07
CA TYR A 66 10.84 1.30 -6.28
C TYR A 66 10.95 0.19 -5.23
N PRO A 67 9.81 -0.30 -4.68
CA PRO A 67 9.81 -1.32 -3.63
C PRO A 67 10.47 -2.64 -4.02
N SER A 68 10.38 -3.02 -5.30
CA SER A 68 11.03 -4.20 -5.87
C SER A 68 11.19 -4.05 -7.38
N ASP A 69 11.83 -5.03 -8.01
CA ASP A 69 11.93 -5.09 -9.47
C ASP A 69 10.62 -5.57 -10.14
N GLU A 70 9.69 -6.11 -9.37
CA GLU A 70 8.44 -6.69 -9.85
C GLU A 70 7.26 -5.71 -9.89
N VAL A 71 7.39 -4.51 -9.29
CA VAL A 71 6.32 -3.50 -9.31
C VAL A 71 6.25 -2.78 -10.65
N ASN A 72 5.05 -2.28 -10.97
CA ASN A 72 4.84 -1.42 -12.13
C ASN A 72 5.64 -0.12 -11.99
N ARG A 73 6.40 0.23 -13.03
CA ARG A 73 7.28 1.41 -13.06
C ARG A 73 6.77 2.55 -13.94
N GLU A 74 5.48 2.55 -14.27
CA GLU A 74 4.88 3.63 -15.07
C GLU A 74 4.89 4.97 -14.33
N MET A 75 4.80 4.93 -12.99
CA MET A 75 4.94 6.13 -12.16
C MET A 75 6.41 6.53 -12.07
N PRO A 76 6.81 7.70 -12.60
CA PRO A 76 8.18 8.16 -12.47
C PRO A 76 8.51 8.51 -11.01
N LEU A 77 9.65 8.04 -10.52
CA LEU A 77 10.17 8.39 -9.19
C LEU A 77 11.48 9.15 -9.33
N TYR A 78 11.68 10.10 -8.43
CA TYR A 78 12.88 10.96 -8.41
C TYR A 78 13.59 10.81 -7.06
N PRO A 79 14.93 10.64 -7.04
CA PRO A 79 15.67 10.61 -5.78
C PRO A 79 15.45 11.89 -4.95
N ALA A 80 14.97 11.69 -3.72
CA ALA A 80 14.65 12.79 -2.81
C ALA A 80 15.36 12.68 -1.45
N MET A 81 16.24 11.68 -1.30
CA MET A 81 16.99 11.46 -0.06
C MET A 81 18.49 11.48 -0.35
N GLU A 82 19.23 12.17 0.50
CA GLU A 82 20.69 12.22 0.49
C GLU A 82 21.23 11.94 1.89
N ILE A 83 22.23 11.05 1.97
CA ILE A 83 22.94 10.78 3.23
C ILE A 83 24.29 11.51 3.14
N ARG A 84 24.53 12.40 4.10
CA ARG A 84 25.79 13.15 4.22
C ARG A 84 26.50 12.80 5.54
N SER A 85 27.81 12.67 5.49
CA SER A 85 28.69 12.53 6.65
C SER A 85 29.63 13.74 6.74
N LEU A 86 29.85 14.21 7.94
CA LEU A 86 30.86 15.23 8.21
C LEU A 86 32.21 14.56 8.49
#